data_f8f79be27ae76d207d2e7062bbb72134
#
_entry.id   f8f79be27ae76d207d2e7062bbb72134
#
_cell.length_a   1.000
_cell.length_b   1.000
_cell.length_c   1.000
_cell.angle_alpha   90.00
_cell.angle_beta   90.00
_cell.angle_gamma   90.00
#
_symmetry.space_group_name_H-M   'P 1'
#
loop_
_entity.id
_entity.type
_entity.pdbx_description
1 polymer ?
#
loop_
_entity_poly.entity_id
_entity_poly.type
_entity_poly.pdbx_seq_one_letter_code
_entity_poly.pdbx_strand_id
1 'polypeptide(L)'
;MHQFFKQPAGRGLGRFRNLLRAAGLAVGLAAGMLPAPAQAQDFPSKPIRVIVPYGPGGNTDIVARTVGQKLPDYLVQPIVFDNRGGAAGTLGVGLAAKAPADGYTIVIGDLGSLVIATHSVPTLSYQPLKDLVPISLVSAVSIVVSADPASPINSFADVLARARAEPGKLTYGTAGVGSPSHLAMELVRSIAKIDILHVPFKGGAQAVNAMLGGHIDLLVDGTALGQIKGGRLKAIAVTGPRLPALPDTPGIGETLEGFSFTNWWGFLAPAGTPPEAIRRLNEAFTKAAELPEIKNRLSDLGLAARSGSPEDFAEHLKRETEKVDQIVSSAGIKFE
;
A
#
# COMPACT_ATOMS: atom_id res chain seq x y z
N MET A 1 64.88 -60.71 -69.54
CA MET A 1 65.58 -60.47 -68.28
C MET A 1 64.54 -59.71 -67.37
N HIS A 2 64.14 -60.41 -66.36
CA HIS A 2 62.98 -60.05 -65.51
C HIS A 2 63.30 -58.95 -64.50
N GLN A 3 62.42 -57.99 -64.30
CA GLN A 3 62.37 -57.18 -63.09
C GLN A 3 60.94 -57.14 -62.55
N PHE A 4 60.85 -57.47 -61.27
CA PHE A 4 59.64 -57.62 -60.48
C PHE A 4 59.07 -56.27 -60.03
N PHE A 5 57.75 -56.10 -60.22
CA PHE A 5 57.01 -55.08 -59.57
C PHE A 5 56.63 -55.56 -58.14
N LYS A 6 56.97 -54.78 -57.12
CA LYS A 6 56.44 -54.85 -55.76
C LYS A 6 55.44 -53.72 -55.55
N GLN A 7 54.19 -54.02 -55.32
CA GLN A 7 53.21 -53.13 -54.82
C GLN A 7 53.32 -53.03 -53.30
N PRO A 8 53.11 -51.80 -52.68
CA PRO A 8 52.91 -51.69 -51.24
C PRO A 8 51.45 -51.69 -50.91
N ALA A 9 51.01 -52.67 -50.11
CA ALA A 9 49.67 -52.78 -49.59
C ALA A 9 49.44 -51.89 -48.35
N GLY A 10 48.27 -51.26 -48.32
CA GLY A 10 47.46 -51.26 -47.10
C GLY A 10 47.83 -50.32 -45.90
N ARG A 11 47.79 -49.00 -46.06
CA ARG A 11 47.84 -48.09 -44.92
C ARG A 11 46.66 -47.13 -44.77
N GLY A 12 45.58 -47.33 -45.54
CA GLY A 12 44.41 -46.39 -45.58
C GLY A 12 43.26 -46.68 -44.58
N LEU A 13 43.03 -47.95 -44.27
CA LEU A 13 41.79 -48.32 -43.53
C LEU A 13 41.84 -48.06 -41.99
N GLY A 14 43.03 -48.02 -41.43
CA GLY A 14 43.19 -47.80 -39.98
C GLY A 14 42.86 -46.37 -39.52
N ARG A 15 43.13 -45.38 -40.37
CA ARG A 15 42.90 -43.95 -40.04
C ARG A 15 41.41 -43.58 -40.15
N PHE A 16 40.66 -44.16 -41.05
CA PHE A 16 39.20 -43.95 -41.20
C PHE A 16 38.42 -44.53 -40.00
N ARG A 17 38.84 -45.69 -39.51
CA ARG A 17 38.17 -46.33 -38.34
C ARG A 17 38.37 -45.57 -37.03
N ASN A 18 39.53 -44.93 -36.86
CA ASN A 18 39.80 -44.09 -35.67
C ASN A 18 39.12 -42.73 -35.73
N LEU A 19 38.93 -42.11 -36.91
CA LEU A 19 38.16 -40.90 -37.10
C LEU A 19 36.67 -41.12 -36.84
N LEU A 20 36.10 -42.22 -37.25
CA LEU A 20 34.69 -42.58 -36.97
C LEU A 20 34.45 -42.87 -35.46
N ARG A 21 35.45 -43.45 -34.76
CA ARG A 21 35.35 -43.65 -33.30
C ARG A 21 35.49 -42.36 -32.53
N ALA A 22 36.36 -41.43 -32.95
CA ALA A 22 36.49 -40.09 -32.33
C ALA A 22 35.29 -39.22 -32.55
N ALA A 23 34.64 -39.27 -33.73
CA ALA A 23 33.38 -38.54 -34.02
C ALA A 23 32.20 -39.10 -33.23
N GLY A 24 32.12 -40.43 -33.01
CA GLY A 24 31.08 -41.03 -32.18
C GLY A 24 31.21 -40.69 -30.69
N LEU A 25 32.42 -40.55 -30.16
CA LEU A 25 32.66 -40.13 -28.78
C LEU A 25 32.33 -38.63 -28.57
N ALA A 26 32.63 -37.79 -29.58
CA ALA A 26 32.33 -36.35 -29.48
C ALA A 26 30.82 -36.04 -29.52
N VAL A 27 30.04 -36.81 -30.31
CA VAL A 27 28.57 -36.67 -30.34
C VAL A 27 27.92 -37.20 -29.06
N GLY A 28 28.49 -38.23 -28.42
CA GLY A 28 28.02 -38.76 -27.14
C GLY A 28 28.27 -37.81 -25.97
N LEU A 29 29.35 -37.03 -25.96
CA LEU A 29 29.62 -36.01 -24.92
C LEU A 29 28.77 -34.74 -25.13
N ALA A 30 28.43 -34.38 -26.36
CA ALA A 30 27.58 -33.22 -26.63
C ALA A 30 26.10 -33.46 -26.27
N ALA A 31 25.59 -34.68 -26.32
CA ALA A 31 24.25 -35.05 -25.92
C ALA A 31 23.99 -35.02 -24.40
N GLY A 32 25.06 -35.04 -23.58
CA GLY A 32 24.98 -34.98 -22.11
C GLY A 32 24.90 -33.58 -21.52
N MET A 33 25.01 -32.52 -22.34
CA MET A 33 24.92 -31.10 -21.92
C MET A 33 23.59 -30.45 -22.25
N LEU A 34 22.50 -31.22 -22.36
CA LEU A 34 21.18 -30.59 -22.32
C LEU A 34 21.02 -29.96 -20.92
N PRO A 35 20.78 -28.64 -20.83
CA PRO A 35 20.50 -28.03 -19.54
C PRO A 35 19.30 -28.78 -18.95
N ALA A 36 19.49 -29.39 -17.79
CA ALA A 36 18.36 -29.91 -17.01
C ALA A 36 17.32 -28.79 -16.93
N PRO A 37 16.02 -29.07 -17.15
CA PRO A 37 15.00 -28.06 -16.97
C PRO A 37 15.23 -27.48 -15.57
N ALA A 38 15.56 -26.19 -15.50
CA ALA A 38 15.63 -25.49 -14.24
C ALA A 38 14.24 -25.66 -13.61
N GLN A 39 14.12 -26.51 -12.60
CA GLN A 39 12.90 -26.59 -11.80
C GLN A 39 12.70 -25.18 -11.27
N ALA A 40 11.66 -24.50 -11.75
CA ALA A 40 11.24 -23.25 -11.19
C ALA A 40 11.02 -23.51 -9.70
N GLN A 41 11.87 -22.95 -8.85
CA GLN A 41 11.71 -23.10 -7.41
C GLN A 41 10.33 -22.56 -7.06
N ASP A 42 9.53 -23.39 -6.39
CA ASP A 42 8.18 -22.98 -5.97
C ASP A 42 8.29 -21.70 -5.15
N PHE A 43 7.66 -20.64 -5.64
CA PHE A 43 7.58 -19.37 -4.93
C PHE A 43 6.56 -19.48 -3.79
N PRO A 44 6.89 -18.99 -2.58
CA PRO A 44 8.19 -18.49 -2.12
C PRO A 44 9.08 -19.59 -1.51
N SER A 45 10.40 -19.51 -1.73
CA SER A 45 11.42 -20.43 -1.17
C SER A 45 12.30 -19.80 -0.09
N LYS A 46 12.13 -18.50 0.19
CA LYS A 46 12.88 -17.71 1.19
C LYS A 46 11.96 -16.67 1.86
N PRO A 47 12.37 -16.05 2.97
CA PRO A 47 11.59 -15.03 3.65
C PRO A 47 11.18 -13.87 2.74
N ILE A 48 9.97 -13.35 2.95
CA ILE A 48 9.44 -12.20 2.22
C ILE A 48 9.60 -10.95 3.10
N ARG A 49 10.22 -9.92 2.54
CA ARG A 49 10.38 -8.61 3.15
C ARG A 49 9.20 -7.72 2.82
N VAL A 50 8.55 -7.21 3.85
CA VAL A 50 7.47 -6.20 3.75
C VAL A 50 8.02 -4.85 4.17
N ILE A 51 8.17 -3.94 3.23
CA ILE A 51 8.52 -2.55 3.54
C ILE A 51 7.26 -1.85 4.08
N VAL A 52 7.39 -1.29 5.29
CA VAL A 52 6.38 -0.44 5.92
C VAL A 52 6.88 1.00 5.83
N PRO A 53 6.25 1.88 5.02
CA PRO A 53 6.80 3.20 4.71
C PRO A 53 6.60 4.26 5.81
N TYR A 54 6.32 3.81 7.02
CA TYR A 54 6.11 4.65 8.21
C TYR A 54 6.80 4.06 9.44
N GLY A 55 6.88 4.86 10.50
CA GLY A 55 7.40 4.41 11.79
C GLY A 55 6.52 3.31 12.42
N PRO A 56 7.11 2.51 13.33
CA PRO A 56 6.38 1.48 14.05
C PRO A 56 5.22 2.05 14.88
N GLY A 57 4.11 1.29 14.98
CA GLY A 57 2.93 1.63 15.80
C GLY A 57 1.93 2.59 15.15
N GLY A 58 2.19 3.11 13.95
CA GLY A 58 1.20 3.83 13.16
C GLY A 58 0.20 2.89 12.48
N ASN A 59 -0.91 3.45 11.98
CA ASN A 59 -1.98 2.64 11.35
C ASN A 59 -1.46 1.72 10.23
N THR A 60 -0.56 2.22 9.39
CA THR A 60 0.04 1.42 8.30
C THR A 60 0.85 0.22 8.83
N ASP A 61 1.63 0.43 9.91
CA ASP A 61 2.39 -0.66 10.55
C ASP A 61 1.46 -1.68 11.24
N ILE A 62 0.41 -1.19 11.89
CA ILE A 62 -0.61 -2.03 12.53
C ILE A 62 -1.32 -2.89 11.50
N VAL A 63 -1.79 -2.30 10.40
CA VAL A 63 -2.45 -3.04 9.30
C VAL A 63 -1.50 -4.07 8.70
N ALA A 64 -0.26 -3.66 8.38
CA ALA A 64 0.75 -4.54 7.81
C ALA A 64 0.99 -5.77 8.67
N ARG A 65 1.17 -5.58 9.98
CA ARG A 65 1.42 -6.67 10.92
C ARG A 65 0.19 -7.51 11.20
N THR A 66 -0.98 -6.88 11.35
CA THR A 66 -2.23 -7.60 11.63
C THR A 66 -2.55 -8.61 10.53
N VAL A 67 -2.46 -8.22 9.26
CA VAL A 67 -2.70 -9.13 8.13
C VAL A 67 -1.47 -9.99 7.84
N GLY A 68 -0.30 -9.36 7.77
CA GLY A 68 0.93 -10.01 7.32
C GLY A 68 1.46 -11.09 8.25
N GLN A 69 1.18 -11.03 9.57
CA GLN A 69 1.58 -12.09 10.52
C GLN A 69 0.91 -13.44 10.26
N LYS A 70 -0.18 -13.48 9.47
CA LYS A 70 -0.87 -14.71 9.07
C LYS A 70 -0.41 -15.29 7.73
N LEU A 71 0.38 -14.56 6.97
CA LEU A 71 0.88 -15.04 5.68
C LEU A 71 1.76 -16.28 5.77
N PRO A 72 2.59 -16.48 6.81
CA PRO A 72 3.37 -17.71 6.95
C PRO A 72 2.51 -18.99 6.98
N ASP A 73 1.27 -18.92 7.47
CA ASP A 73 0.33 -20.05 7.52
C ASP A 73 -0.03 -20.55 6.09
N TYR A 74 0.10 -19.67 5.08
CA TYR A 74 -0.25 -19.95 3.68
C TYR A 74 0.95 -20.01 2.75
N LEU A 75 2.02 -19.27 3.05
CA LEU A 75 3.22 -19.16 2.21
C LEU A 75 4.37 -20.04 2.69
N VAL A 76 4.26 -20.61 3.90
CA VAL A 76 5.28 -21.49 4.53
C VAL A 76 6.66 -20.79 4.65
N GLN A 77 6.69 -19.46 4.55
CA GLN A 77 7.90 -18.64 4.65
C GLN A 77 7.69 -17.49 5.61
N PRO A 78 8.70 -17.10 6.39
CA PRO A 78 8.62 -15.97 7.30
C PRO A 78 8.36 -14.65 6.58
N ILE A 79 7.64 -13.76 7.26
CA ILE A 79 7.46 -12.36 6.84
C ILE A 79 8.32 -11.47 7.72
N VAL A 80 9.17 -10.64 7.08
CA VAL A 80 10.06 -9.70 7.76
C VAL A 80 9.57 -8.28 7.51
N PHE A 81 9.06 -7.61 8.54
CA PHE A 81 8.62 -6.21 8.45
C PHE A 81 9.82 -5.28 8.63
N ASP A 82 10.00 -4.38 7.67
CA ASP A 82 11.08 -3.40 7.63
C ASP A 82 10.49 -1.98 7.53
N ASN A 83 10.48 -1.26 8.65
CA ASN A 83 9.96 0.10 8.74
C ASN A 83 10.94 1.10 8.11
N ARG A 84 10.56 1.73 7.00
CA ARG A 84 11.33 2.72 6.24
C ARG A 84 10.53 4.01 6.10
N GLY A 85 10.34 4.70 7.21
CA GLY A 85 9.61 5.96 7.26
C GLY A 85 10.39 7.13 6.65
N GLY A 86 9.64 8.17 6.26
CA GLY A 86 10.17 9.45 5.78
C GLY A 86 9.35 10.02 4.62
N ALA A 87 9.30 11.35 4.54
CA ALA A 87 8.62 12.10 3.49
C ALA A 87 7.20 11.59 3.20
N ALA A 88 6.34 11.52 4.21
CA ALA A 88 4.97 10.99 4.11
C ALA A 88 4.86 9.58 3.48
N GLY A 89 5.86 8.72 3.73
CA GLY A 89 5.87 7.33 3.23
C GLY A 89 6.55 7.16 1.86
N THR A 90 6.86 8.24 1.16
CA THR A 90 7.42 8.15 -0.20
C THR A 90 8.81 7.53 -0.25
N LEU A 91 9.61 7.67 0.83
CA LEU A 91 10.91 7.03 0.93
C LEU A 91 10.79 5.50 0.88
N GLY A 92 9.93 4.93 1.72
CA GLY A 92 9.75 3.47 1.78
C GLY A 92 9.16 2.90 0.50
N VAL A 93 8.14 3.56 -0.07
CA VAL A 93 7.54 3.15 -1.35
C VAL A 93 8.57 3.23 -2.49
N GLY A 94 9.37 4.31 -2.56
CA GLY A 94 10.42 4.46 -3.56
C GLY A 94 11.54 3.42 -3.44
N LEU A 95 11.87 2.96 -2.23
CA LEU A 95 12.79 1.84 -2.02
C LEU A 95 12.21 0.53 -2.55
N ALA A 96 10.91 0.28 -2.30
CA ALA A 96 10.24 -0.90 -2.81
C ALA A 96 10.16 -0.90 -4.34
N ALA A 97 9.75 0.21 -4.95
CA ALA A 97 9.62 0.34 -6.40
C ALA A 97 10.94 0.04 -7.16
N LYS A 98 12.09 0.21 -6.50
CA LYS A 98 13.43 -0.07 -7.05
C LYS A 98 14.02 -1.41 -6.62
N ALA A 99 13.29 -2.20 -5.83
CA ALA A 99 13.74 -3.53 -5.42
C ALA A 99 13.66 -4.53 -6.57
N PRO A 100 14.37 -5.68 -6.49
CA PRO A 100 14.22 -6.75 -7.46
C PRO A 100 12.75 -7.18 -7.60
N ALA A 101 12.29 -7.33 -8.85
CA ALA A 101 10.93 -7.76 -9.17
C ALA A 101 10.78 -9.29 -9.10
N ASP A 102 11.16 -9.88 -7.96
CA ASP A 102 11.17 -11.32 -7.73
C ASP A 102 10.06 -11.80 -6.75
N GLY A 103 9.25 -10.87 -6.25
CA GLY A 103 8.17 -11.13 -5.28
C GLY A 103 8.62 -11.21 -3.83
N TYR A 104 9.92 -11.15 -3.52
CA TYR A 104 10.44 -11.26 -2.15
C TYR A 104 10.58 -9.92 -1.43
N THR A 105 10.40 -8.81 -2.13
CA THR A 105 10.25 -7.48 -1.52
C THR A 105 8.92 -6.90 -1.96
N ILE A 106 8.04 -6.65 -1.01
CA ILE A 106 6.74 -6.02 -1.22
C ILE A 106 6.60 -4.80 -0.30
N VAL A 107 5.65 -3.95 -0.57
CA VAL A 107 5.38 -2.75 0.24
C VAL A 107 3.90 -2.66 0.57
N ILE A 108 3.58 -2.21 1.78
CA ILE A 108 2.25 -1.70 2.07
C ILE A 108 2.21 -0.22 1.69
N GLY A 109 1.24 0.17 0.87
CA GLY A 109 0.98 1.56 0.53
C GLY A 109 -0.41 1.99 0.99
N ASP A 110 -0.61 3.29 1.04
CA ASP A 110 -1.87 3.93 1.40
C ASP A 110 -2.19 5.07 0.43
N LEU A 111 -3.38 5.66 0.58
CA LEU A 111 -3.81 6.81 -0.22
C LEU A 111 -2.77 7.95 -0.21
N GLY A 112 -2.12 8.19 0.94
CA GLY A 112 -1.11 9.24 1.09
C GLY A 112 0.12 8.97 0.23
N SER A 113 0.74 7.83 0.42
CA SER A 113 2.01 7.48 -0.23
C SER A 113 1.87 7.05 -1.70
N LEU A 114 0.69 6.59 -2.13
CA LEU A 114 0.48 6.11 -3.50
C LEU A 114 -0.24 7.11 -4.41
N VAL A 115 -1.09 7.97 -3.86
CA VAL A 115 -1.90 8.88 -4.66
C VAL A 115 -1.59 10.34 -4.32
N ILE A 116 -1.77 10.76 -3.05
CA ILE A 116 -1.58 12.18 -2.70
C ILE A 116 -0.13 12.62 -2.92
N ALA A 117 0.84 11.73 -2.73
CA ALA A 117 2.25 12.02 -2.95
C ALA A 117 2.58 12.47 -4.38
N THR A 118 1.81 12.04 -5.39
CA THR A 118 2.02 12.47 -6.79
C THR A 118 1.75 13.96 -6.99
N HIS A 119 0.98 14.58 -6.11
CA HIS A 119 0.66 16.00 -6.11
C HIS A 119 1.48 16.81 -5.09
N SER A 120 1.81 16.19 -3.93
CA SER A 120 2.42 16.89 -2.81
C SER A 120 3.96 16.82 -2.78
N VAL A 121 4.57 15.92 -3.57
CA VAL A 121 6.02 15.74 -3.63
C VAL A 121 6.56 16.05 -5.01
N PRO A 122 7.14 17.24 -5.25
CA PRO A 122 7.57 17.67 -6.60
C PRO A 122 8.56 16.73 -7.29
N THR A 123 9.40 16.04 -6.51
CA THR A 123 10.43 15.10 -7.03
C THR A 123 10.19 13.69 -6.53
N LEU A 124 8.98 13.16 -6.81
CA LEU A 124 8.64 11.79 -6.43
C LEU A 124 9.54 10.80 -7.18
N SER A 125 10.18 9.89 -6.46
CA SER A 125 11.18 8.96 -7.00
C SER A 125 10.59 7.70 -7.65
N TYR A 126 9.27 7.60 -7.75
CA TYR A 126 8.50 6.50 -8.34
C TYR A 126 7.19 7.00 -8.93
N GLN A 127 6.61 6.22 -9.84
CA GLN A 127 5.28 6.43 -10.41
C GLN A 127 4.41 5.24 -9.98
N PRO A 128 3.45 5.40 -9.04
CA PRO A 128 2.73 4.27 -8.44
C PRO A 128 2.08 3.33 -9.46
N LEU A 129 1.40 3.88 -10.47
CA LEU A 129 0.71 3.10 -11.52
C LEU A 129 1.64 2.43 -12.55
N LYS A 130 2.94 2.77 -12.55
CA LYS A 130 3.91 2.25 -13.51
C LYS A 130 4.97 1.37 -12.86
N ASP A 131 5.48 1.79 -11.71
CA ASP A 131 6.64 1.17 -11.07
C ASP A 131 6.24 0.11 -10.02
N LEU A 132 4.93 -0.01 -9.74
CA LEU A 132 4.38 -0.97 -8.80
C LEU A 132 3.24 -1.77 -9.44
N VAL A 133 3.10 -3.02 -9.01
CA VAL A 133 1.97 -3.89 -9.35
C VAL A 133 1.17 -4.22 -8.08
N PRO A 134 -0.15 -4.00 -8.07
CA PRO A 134 -1.01 -4.35 -6.96
C PRO A 134 -1.00 -5.84 -6.63
N ILE A 135 -1.07 -6.16 -5.33
CA ILE A 135 -1.24 -7.52 -4.83
C ILE A 135 -2.63 -7.68 -4.23
N SER A 136 -2.97 -6.87 -3.21
CA SER A 136 -4.27 -6.95 -2.54
C SER A 136 -4.56 -5.67 -1.77
N LEU A 137 -5.76 -5.15 -1.89
CA LEU A 137 -6.33 -4.17 -0.95
C LEU A 137 -6.71 -4.92 0.33
N VAL A 138 -6.23 -4.49 1.49
CA VAL A 138 -6.41 -5.26 2.74
C VAL A 138 -7.21 -4.54 3.81
N SER A 139 -7.28 -3.23 3.76
CA SER A 139 -8.05 -2.46 4.74
C SER A 139 -8.49 -1.11 4.20
N ALA A 140 -9.58 -0.60 4.76
CA ALA A 140 -10.03 0.76 4.56
C ALA A 140 -10.61 1.34 5.86
N VAL A 141 -10.61 2.67 5.98
CA VAL A 141 -11.13 3.38 7.15
C VAL A 141 -11.77 4.71 6.78
N SER A 142 -12.88 5.02 7.43
CA SER A 142 -13.39 6.39 7.51
C SER A 142 -12.60 7.15 8.58
N ILE A 143 -12.13 8.34 8.25
CA ILE A 143 -11.40 9.20 9.19
C ILE A 143 -12.40 9.86 10.13
N VAL A 144 -12.09 9.93 11.41
CA VAL A 144 -12.98 10.52 12.40
C VAL A 144 -12.71 12.02 12.54
N VAL A 145 -13.77 12.81 12.50
CA VAL A 145 -13.80 14.21 12.93
C VAL A 145 -14.25 14.22 14.38
N SER A 146 -13.46 14.77 15.28
CA SER A 146 -13.74 14.81 16.71
C SER A 146 -13.51 16.18 17.31
N ALA A 147 -14.14 16.46 18.44
CA ALA A 147 -14.03 17.70 19.21
C ALA A 147 -13.91 17.43 20.69
N ASP A 148 -13.54 18.44 21.46
CA ASP A 148 -13.61 18.42 22.93
C ASP A 148 -15.06 18.17 23.39
N PRO A 149 -15.34 17.33 24.39
CA PRO A 149 -16.68 17.11 24.93
C PRO A 149 -17.42 18.39 25.34
N ALA A 150 -16.70 19.40 25.84
CA ALA A 150 -17.25 20.69 26.23
C ALA A 150 -17.47 21.65 25.06
N SER A 151 -16.98 21.32 23.85
CA SER A 151 -17.20 22.15 22.66
C SER A 151 -18.72 22.29 22.35
N PRO A 152 -19.19 23.44 21.90
CA PRO A 152 -20.58 23.61 21.44
C PRO A 152 -20.89 22.86 20.13
N ILE A 153 -19.87 22.35 19.42
CA ILE A 153 -20.02 21.60 18.17
C ILE A 153 -20.42 20.15 18.52
N ASN A 154 -21.63 19.75 18.14
CA ASN A 154 -22.18 18.39 18.40
C ASN A 154 -22.49 17.61 17.13
N SER A 155 -22.46 18.25 15.98
CA SER A 155 -22.75 17.65 14.68
C SER A 155 -21.89 18.27 13.59
N PHE A 156 -21.82 17.62 12.42
CA PHE A 156 -21.14 18.21 11.27
C PHE A 156 -21.88 19.42 10.72
N ALA A 157 -23.20 19.51 10.93
CA ALA A 157 -23.98 20.72 10.62
C ALA A 157 -23.52 21.92 11.44
N ASP A 158 -23.17 21.73 12.74
CA ASP A 158 -22.61 22.79 13.58
C ASP A 158 -21.24 23.25 13.08
N VAL A 159 -20.39 22.31 12.59
CA VAL A 159 -19.11 22.66 11.95
C VAL A 159 -19.33 23.60 10.78
N LEU A 160 -20.27 23.24 9.87
CA LEU A 160 -20.58 24.04 8.70
C LEU A 160 -21.17 25.42 9.09
N ALA A 161 -22.09 25.44 10.07
CA ALA A 161 -22.73 26.69 10.54
C ALA A 161 -21.69 27.64 11.15
N ARG A 162 -20.81 27.13 12.03
CA ARG A 162 -19.76 27.94 12.66
C ARG A 162 -18.73 28.46 11.66
N ALA A 163 -18.28 27.60 10.72
CA ALA A 163 -17.35 28.01 9.68
C ALA A 163 -17.91 29.13 8.76
N ARG A 164 -19.23 29.11 8.51
CA ARG A 164 -19.89 30.17 7.75
C ARG A 164 -20.09 31.46 8.54
N ALA A 165 -20.38 31.35 9.85
CA ALA A 165 -20.53 32.49 10.73
C ALA A 165 -19.21 33.23 11.01
N GLU A 166 -18.12 32.49 11.13
CA GLU A 166 -16.81 33.01 11.47
C GLU A 166 -15.72 32.42 10.52
N PRO A 167 -15.64 32.90 9.25
CA PRO A 167 -14.68 32.38 8.27
C PRO A 167 -13.24 32.51 8.75
N GLY A 168 -12.46 31.45 8.61
CA GLY A 168 -11.05 31.37 8.99
C GLY A 168 -10.76 31.29 10.50
N LYS A 169 -11.81 31.21 11.35
CA LYS A 169 -11.63 31.13 12.83
C LYS A 169 -11.61 29.68 13.32
N LEU A 170 -12.47 28.82 12.76
CA LEU A 170 -12.53 27.42 13.16
C LEU A 170 -11.25 26.70 12.72
N THR A 171 -10.59 26.07 13.67
CA THR A 171 -9.33 25.35 13.43
C THR A 171 -9.54 23.83 13.34
N TYR A 172 -8.77 23.16 12.48
CA TYR A 172 -8.73 21.70 12.46
C TYR A 172 -7.29 21.16 12.38
N GLY A 173 -6.99 20.18 13.21
CA GLY A 173 -5.70 19.50 13.25
C GLY A 173 -5.69 18.19 12.47
N THR A 174 -4.58 17.91 11.81
CA THR A 174 -4.35 16.66 11.06
C THR A 174 -2.95 16.13 11.30
N ALA A 175 -2.66 14.93 10.78
CA ALA A 175 -1.33 14.34 10.80
C ALA A 175 -0.28 15.05 9.90
N GLY A 176 -0.65 16.17 9.27
CA GLY A 176 0.24 17.01 8.46
C GLY A 176 -0.29 17.36 7.09
N VAL A 177 0.41 18.27 6.42
CA VAL A 177 0.13 18.65 5.03
C VAL A 177 0.29 17.43 4.13
N GLY A 178 -0.64 17.22 3.18
CA GLY A 178 -0.64 16.06 2.30
C GLY A 178 -1.14 14.75 2.94
N SER A 179 -1.55 14.78 4.22
CA SER A 179 -2.19 13.61 4.83
C SER A 179 -3.60 13.37 4.26
N PRO A 180 -4.11 12.12 4.30
CA PRO A 180 -5.51 11.84 3.93
C PRO A 180 -6.51 12.71 4.69
N SER A 181 -6.26 13.01 5.97
CA SER A 181 -7.09 13.89 6.79
C SER A 181 -7.11 15.32 6.27
N HIS A 182 -5.98 15.86 5.85
CA HIS A 182 -5.89 17.18 5.22
C HIS A 182 -6.71 17.20 3.93
N LEU A 183 -6.50 16.25 3.03
CA LEU A 183 -7.22 16.20 1.75
C LEU A 183 -8.75 16.05 1.95
N ALA A 184 -9.18 15.24 2.93
CA ALA A 184 -10.59 15.11 3.27
C ALA A 184 -11.22 16.46 3.66
N MET A 185 -10.54 17.27 4.46
CA MET A 185 -11.05 18.58 4.87
C MET A 185 -10.94 19.63 3.76
N GLU A 186 -9.94 19.55 2.89
CA GLU A 186 -9.88 20.38 1.68
C GLU A 186 -11.07 20.09 0.72
N LEU A 187 -11.44 18.81 0.59
CA LEU A 187 -12.66 18.45 -0.13
C LEU A 187 -13.92 19.02 0.54
N VAL A 188 -14.02 18.99 1.87
CA VAL A 188 -15.10 19.64 2.60
C VAL A 188 -15.13 21.14 2.30
N ARG A 189 -13.97 21.82 2.41
CA ARG A 189 -13.85 23.26 2.11
C ARG A 189 -14.35 23.61 0.71
N SER A 190 -13.96 22.79 -0.26
CA SER A 190 -14.31 22.97 -1.66
C SER A 190 -15.82 22.80 -1.91
N ILE A 191 -16.43 21.70 -1.40
CA ILE A 191 -17.85 21.41 -1.62
C ILE A 191 -18.75 22.39 -0.83
N ALA A 192 -18.43 22.61 0.46
CA ALA A 192 -19.25 23.45 1.34
C ALA A 192 -19.00 24.95 1.17
N LYS A 193 -17.92 25.33 0.44
CA LYS A 193 -17.46 26.72 0.25
C LYS A 193 -17.30 27.45 1.59
N ILE A 194 -16.60 26.82 2.52
CA ILE A 194 -16.30 27.36 3.85
C ILE A 194 -14.81 27.63 3.99
N ASP A 195 -14.47 28.53 4.91
CA ASP A 195 -13.09 28.81 5.30
C ASP A 195 -12.84 28.34 6.73
N ILE A 196 -11.94 27.36 6.89
CA ILE A 196 -11.49 26.78 8.14
C ILE A 196 -9.97 26.67 8.13
N LEU A 197 -9.32 26.93 9.27
CA LEU A 197 -7.86 27.02 9.36
C LEU A 197 -7.23 25.64 9.61
N HIS A 198 -6.37 25.19 8.71
CA HIS A 198 -5.60 23.97 8.89
C HIS A 198 -4.42 24.18 9.84
N VAL A 199 -4.27 23.27 10.83
CA VAL A 199 -3.13 23.21 11.77
C VAL A 199 -2.43 21.86 11.56
N PRO A 200 -1.32 21.80 10.80
CA PRO A 200 -0.62 20.55 10.52
C PRO A 200 0.28 20.14 11.70
N PHE A 201 0.26 18.83 12.03
CA PHE A 201 1.14 18.21 13.01
C PHE A 201 2.06 17.17 12.36
N LYS A 202 3.11 16.71 13.06
CA LYS A 202 4.03 15.68 12.58
C LYS A 202 3.49 14.24 12.84
N GLY A 203 2.18 14.05 12.77
CA GLY A 203 1.48 12.78 12.98
C GLY A 203 0.28 12.90 13.92
N GLY A 204 -0.60 11.90 13.88
CA GLY A 204 -1.88 11.89 14.59
C GLY A 204 -1.73 12.00 16.11
N ALA A 205 -0.70 11.39 16.72
CA ALA A 205 -0.48 11.47 18.17
C ALA A 205 -0.23 12.93 18.66
N GLN A 206 0.50 13.74 17.88
CA GLN A 206 0.70 15.14 18.22
C GLN A 206 -0.58 15.95 18.04
N ALA A 207 -1.35 15.68 16.99
CA ALA A 207 -2.66 16.32 16.77
C ALA A 207 -3.65 15.98 17.89
N VAL A 208 -3.68 14.72 18.37
CA VAL A 208 -4.46 14.32 19.56
C VAL A 208 -4.06 15.13 20.80
N ASN A 209 -2.75 15.25 21.07
CA ASN A 209 -2.28 16.03 22.23
C ASN A 209 -2.68 17.51 22.12
N ALA A 210 -2.59 18.09 20.92
CA ALA A 210 -3.03 19.46 20.69
C ALA A 210 -4.54 19.64 20.91
N MET A 211 -5.35 18.67 20.49
CA MET A 211 -6.80 18.65 20.73
C MET A 211 -7.12 18.58 22.22
N LEU A 212 -6.48 17.66 22.95
CA LEU A 212 -6.65 17.50 24.40
C LEU A 212 -6.15 18.73 25.19
N GLY A 213 -5.20 19.48 24.62
CA GLY A 213 -4.69 20.75 25.17
C GLY A 213 -5.54 21.98 24.81
N GLY A 214 -6.63 21.84 24.03
CA GLY A 214 -7.48 22.95 23.61
C GLY A 214 -6.84 23.89 22.58
N HIS A 215 -5.82 23.42 21.83
CA HIS A 215 -5.10 24.23 20.83
C HIS A 215 -5.76 24.22 19.45
N ILE A 216 -6.72 23.35 19.23
CA ILE A 216 -7.50 23.22 18.01
C ILE A 216 -8.97 22.90 18.33
N ASP A 217 -9.90 23.32 17.48
CA ASP A 217 -11.35 23.12 17.68
C ASP A 217 -11.78 21.71 17.22
N LEU A 218 -11.18 21.19 16.15
CA LEU A 218 -11.49 19.90 15.58
C LEU A 218 -10.20 19.08 15.38
N LEU A 219 -10.28 17.79 15.64
CA LEU A 219 -9.25 16.82 15.26
C LEU A 219 -9.80 15.92 14.17
N VAL A 220 -9.07 15.79 13.06
CA VAL A 220 -9.43 14.94 11.91
C VAL A 220 -8.37 13.87 11.78
N ASP A 221 -8.54 12.77 12.52
CA ASP A 221 -7.58 11.67 12.51
C ASP A 221 -8.20 10.39 13.11
N GLY A 222 -7.83 9.23 12.57
CA GLY A 222 -8.27 7.93 13.06
C GLY A 222 -7.75 7.58 14.46
N THR A 223 -6.63 8.17 14.89
CA THR A 223 -6.05 7.95 16.22
C THR A 223 -6.91 8.53 17.35
N ALA A 224 -7.90 9.38 17.03
CA ALA A 224 -8.88 9.90 17.98
C ALA A 224 -9.76 8.80 18.63
N LEU A 225 -9.93 7.64 17.97
CA LEU A 225 -10.87 6.60 18.38
C LEU A 225 -10.67 6.14 19.84
N GLY A 226 -9.42 5.96 20.26
CA GLY A 226 -9.10 5.61 21.66
C GLY A 226 -9.53 6.67 22.67
N GLN A 227 -9.41 7.94 22.32
CA GLN A 227 -9.81 9.07 23.16
C GLN A 227 -11.34 9.21 23.22
N ILE A 228 -12.02 8.91 22.11
CA ILE A 228 -13.49 8.92 22.03
C ILE A 228 -14.06 7.78 22.89
N LYS A 229 -13.53 6.55 22.75
CA LYS A 229 -13.91 5.42 23.62
C LYS A 229 -13.67 5.70 25.11
N GLY A 230 -12.64 6.46 25.44
CA GLY A 230 -12.33 6.91 26.80
C GLY A 230 -13.10 8.15 27.28
N GLY A 231 -14.02 8.69 26.47
CA GLY A 231 -14.83 9.86 26.82
C GLY A 231 -14.05 11.18 26.86
N ARG A 232 -12.79 11.20 26.43
CA ARG A 232 -11.95 12.43 26.41
C ARG A 232 -12.14 13.28 25.16
N LEU A 233 -12.68 12.72 24.10
CA LEU A 233 -13.14 13.41 22.90
C LEU A 233 -14.52 12.91 22.54
N LYS A 234 -15.30 13.71 21.81
CA LYS A 234 -16.56 13.30 21.19
C LYS A 234 -16.41 13.17 19.67
N ALA A 235 -17.00 12.14 19.08
CA ALA A 235 -17.10 12.00 17.64
C ALA A 235 -18.14 12.95 17.09
N ILE A 236 -17.81 13.67 16.02
CA ILE A 236 -18.71 14.62 15.34
C ILE A 236 -19.22 14.01 14.04
N ALA A 237 -18.33 13.42 13.25
CA ALA A 237 -18.66 12.75 12.00
C ALA A 237 -17.51 11.80 11.57
N VAL A 238 -17.79 10.98 10.56
CA VAL A 238 -16.78 10.21 9.85
C VAL A 238 -16.77 10.57 8.36
N THR A 239 -15.60 10.50 7.71
CA THR A 239 -15.43 10.95 6.32
C THR A 239 -16.06 10.02 5.28
N GLY A 240 -16.38 8.79 5.63
CA GLY A 240 -16.98 7.78 4.75
C GLY A 240 -18.13 7.07 5.44
N PRO A 241 -18.31 5.77 5.19
CA PRO A 241 -19.30 4.95 5.89
C PRO A 241 -19.09 4.97 7.40
N ARG A 242 -20.19 4.81 8.15
CA ARG A 242 -20.16 4.71 9.62
C ARG A 242 -19.22 3.59 10.07
N LEU A 243 -18.49 3.85 11.13
CA LEU A 243 -17.57 2.87 11.69
C LEU A 243 -18.33 1.92 12.63
N PRO A 244 -18.06 0.60 12.61
CA PRO A 244 -18.65 -0.32 13.58
C PRO A 244 -18.35 0.07 15.04
N ALA A 245 -17.19 0.69 15.28
CA ALA A 245 -16.80 1.18 16.60
C ALA A 245 -17.52 2.48 17.03
N LEU A 246 -18.19 3.15 16.11
CA LEU A 246 -18.94 4.42 16.30
C LEU A 246 -20.25 4.38 15.47
N PRO A 247 -21.18 3.45 15.78
CA PRO A 247 -22.34 3.20 14.91
C PRO A 247 -23.31 4.41 14.83
N ASP A 248 -23.32 5.24 15.88
CA ASP A 248 -24.19 6.42 15.96
C ASP A 248 -23.57 7.68 15.33
N THR A 249 -22.29 7.63 14.94
CA THR A 249 -21.60 8.77 14.33
C THR A 249 -21.88 8.80 12.83
N PRO A 250 -22.56 9.88 12.30
CA PRO A 250 -22.93 9.96 10.91
C PRO A 250 -21.72 10.17 9.99
N GLY A 251 -21.86 9.76 8.73
CA GLY A 251 -20.93 10.14 7.67
C GLY A 251 -21.12 11.62 7.29
N ILE A 252 -20.03 12.30 6.94
CA ILE A 252 -20.08 13.69 6.45
C ILE A 252 -21.04 13.79 5.24
N GLY A 253 -21.06 12.79 4.36
CA GLY A 253 -21.96 12.74 3.21
C GLY A 253 -23.44 12.72 3.54
N GLU A 254 -23.83 12.37 4.79
CA GLU A 254 -25.21 12.46 5.25
C GLU A 254 -25.65 13.94 5.48
N THR A 255 -24.66 14.84 5.67
CA THR A 255 -24.90 16.28 5.88
C THR A 255 -24.46 17.12 4.67
N LEU A 256 -23.40 16.68 3.97
CA LEU A 256 -22.79 17.37 2.84
C LEU A 256 -22.87 16.48 1.60
N GLU A 257 -23.89 16.68 0.78
CA GLU A 257 -24.10 15.90 -0.44
C GLU A 257 -22.88 15.96 -1.37
N GLY A 258 -22.56 14.83 -2.00
CA GLY A 258 -21.40 14.67 -2.87
C GLY A 258 -20.08 14.41 -2.15
N PHE A 259 -20.05 14.46 -0.81
CA PHE A 259 -18.85 14.13 -0.05
C PHE A 259 -18.77 12.64 0.26
N SER A 260 -17.63 12.02 -0.08
CA SER A 260 -17.23 10.67 0.35
C SER A 260 -15.73 10.56 0.31
N PHE A 261 -15.12 10.19 1.43
CA PHE A 261 -13.67 10.04 1.53
C PHE A 261 -13.30 8.91 2.50
N THR A 262 -12.40 8.01 2.06
CA THR A 262 -11.87 6.94 2.90
C THR A 262 -10.36 6.85 2.70
N ASN A 263 -9.64 6.54 3.76
CA ASN A 263 -8.25 6.08 3.63
C ASN A 263 -8.24 4.56 3.46
N TRP A 264 -7.23 4.02 2.81
CA TRP A 264 -7.10 2.60 2.53
C TRP A 264 -5.64 2.16 2.51
N TRP A 265 -5.43 0.86 2.68
CA TRP A 265 -4.12 0.22 2.63
C TRP A 265 -4.17 -1.00 1.73
N GLY A 266 -3.11 -1.17 0.94
CA GLY A 266 -2.93 -2.34 0.10
C GLY A 266 -1.45 -2.69 -0.06
N PHE A 267 -1.20 -3.94 -0.42
CA PHE A 267 0.14 -4.43 -0.69
C PHE A 267 0.43 -4.41 -2.18
N LEU A 268 1.66 -3.99 -2.52
CA LEU A 268 2.14 -3.90 -3.90
C LEU A 268 3.54 -4.52 -3.97
N ALA A 269 3.92 -4.96 -5.18
CA ALA A 269 5.25 -5.42 -5.51
C ALA A 269 5.87 -4.50 -6.58
N PRO A 270 7.20 -4.56 -6.83
CA PRO A 270 7.83 -3.90 -7.97
C PRO A 270 7.18 -4.33 -9.29
N ALA A 271 7.07 -3.40 -10.23
CA ALA A 271 6.61 -3.72 -11.58
C ALA A 271 7.54 -4.77 -12.24
N GLY A 272 6.94 -5.73 -12.97
CA GLY A 272 7.65 -6.84 -13.56
C GLY A 272 7.78 -8.07 -12.63
N THR A 273 7.23 -8.03 -11.42
CA THR A 273 7.12 -9.23 -10.56
C THR A 273 6.33 -10.32 -11.28
N PRO A 274 6.80 -11.58 -11.30
CA PRO A 274 6.14 -12.66 -12.00
C PRO A 274 4.66 -12.81 -11.61
N PRO A 275 3.74 -12.99 -12.57
CA PRO A 275 2.31 -13.12 -12.28
C PRO A 275 1.99 -14.23 -11.28
N GLU A 276 2.74 -15.32 -11.31
CA GLU A 276 2.57 -16.44 -10.36
C GLU A 276 2.90 -16.02 -8.92
N ALA A 277 3.94 -15.20 -8.72
CA ALA A 277 4.26 -14.66 -7.41
C ALA A 277 3.16 -13.71 -6.91
N ILE A 278 2.62 -12.84 -7.78
CA ILE A 278 1.50 -11.97 -7.44
C ILE A 278 0.27 -12.79 -7.06
N ARG A 279 -0.07 -13.83 -7.84
CA ARG A 279 -1.20 -14.72 -7.56
C ARG A 279 -1.07 -15.41 -6.20
N ARG A 280 0.10 -16.00 -5.91
CA ARG A 280 0.38 -16.67 -4.64
C ARG A 280 0.31 -15.73 -3.44
N LEU A 281 0.85 -14.51 -3.59
CA LEU A 281 0.75 -13.48 -2.56
C LEU A 281 -0.70 -13.05 -2.36
N ASN A 282 -1.44 -12.76 -3.43
CA ASN A 282 -2.84 -12.36 -3.34
C ASN A 282 -3.70 -13.40 -2.63
N GLU A 283 -3.57 -14.69 -2.99
CA GLU A 283 -4.30 -15.79 -2.34
C GLU A 283 -4.02 -15.83 -0.83
N ALA A 284 -2.76 -15.64 -0.42
CA ALA A 284 -2.39 -15.63 0.99
C ALA A 284 -2.97 -14.41 1.72
N PHE A 285 -2.91 -13.21 1.13
CA PHE A 285 -3.49 -11.99 1.69
C PHE A 285 -5.02 -12.09 1.81
N THR A 286 -5.68 -12.60 0.78
CA THR A 286 -7.15 -12.78 0.79
C THR A 286 -7.57 -13.73 1.90
N LYS A 287 -6.93 -14.90 2.00
CA LYS A 287 -7.21 -15.86 3.09
C LYS A 287 -6.95 -15.26 4.48
N ALA A 288 -5.84 -14.55 4.64
CA ALA A 288 -5.53 -13.89 5.91
C ALA A 288 -6.56 -12.82 6.29
N ALA A 289 -6.95 -11.95 5.35
CA ALA A 289 -7.92 -10.88 5.60
C ALA A 289 -9.35 -11.41 5.90
N GLU A 290 -9.67 -12.61 5.43
CA GLU A 290 -10.99 -13.24 5.67
C GLU A 290 -11.10 -13.92 7.03
N LEU A 291 -10.00 -14.16 7.73
CA LEU A 291 -10.01 -14.77 9.06
C LEU A 291 -10.85 -13.92 10.04
N PRO A 292 -11.76 -14.54 10.81
CA PRO A 292 -12.58 -13.82 11.80
C PRO A 292 -11.72 -13.03 12.80
N GLU A 293 -10.61 -13.59 13.25
CA GLU A 293 -9.69 -12.95 14.19
C GLU A 293 -9.04 -11.68 13.60
N ILE A 294 -8.73 -11.69 12.30
CA ILE A 294 -8.18 -10.51 11.61
C ILE A 294 -9.25 -9.44 11.42
N LYS A 295 -10.46 -9.86 10.98
CA LYS A 295 -11.61 -8.94 10.85
C LYS A 295 -11.95 -8.28 12.17
N ASN A 296 -12.01 -9.06 13.26
CA ASN A 296 -12.30 -8.55 14.59
C ASN A 296 -11.18 -7.61 15.07
N ARG A 297 -9.91 -8.01 14.91
CA ARG A 297 -8.78 -7.18 15.32
C ARG A 297 -8.75 -5.84 14.59
N LEU A 298 -8.99 -5.82 13.27
CA LEU A 298 -9.08 -4.59 12.50
C LEU A 298 -10.29 -3.76 12.95
N SER A 299 -11.46 -4.39 13.15
CA SER A 299 -12.69 -3.71 13.61
C SER A 299 -12.51 -3.04 14.98
N ASP A 300 -11.82 -3.68 15.92
CA ASP A 300 -11.50 -3.09 17.24
C ASP A 300 -10.70 -1.79 17.14
N LEU A 301 -9.92 -1.65 16.06
CA LEU A 301 -9.12 -0.49 15.72
C LEU A 301 -9.88 0.52 14.83
N GLY A 302 -11.15 0.27 14.54
CA GLY A 302 -11.96 1.10 13.64
C GLY A 302 -11.66 0.91 12.16
N LEU A 303 -10.92 -0.15 11.81
CA LEU A 303 -10.50 -0.48 10.44
C LEU A 303 -11.42 -1.54 9.85
N ALA A 304 -11.81 -1.41 8.60
CA ALA A 304 -12.55 -2.45 7.88
C ALA A 304 -11.58 -3.35 7.11
N ALA A 305 -11.64 -4.66 7.36
CA ALA A 305 -10.94 -5.64 6.53
C ALA A 305 -11.47 -5.58 5.09
N ARG A 306 -10.58 -5.72 4.14
CA ARG A 306 -10.86 -5.81 2.71
C ARG A 306 -10.09 -6.97 2.11
N SER A 307 -10.59 -7.51 1.01
CA SER A 307 -9.92 -8.46 0.15
C SER A 307 -10.39 -8.25 -1.28
N GLY A 308 -9.65 -8.74 -2.25
CA GLY A 308 -9.98 -8.62 -3.66
C GLY A 308 -8.83 -9.09 -4.54
N SER A 309 -9.07 -9.15 -5.83
CA SER A 309 -8.05 -9.50 -6.82
C SER A 309 -7.01 -8.37 -6.99
N PRO A 310 -5.84 -8.66 -7.58
CA PRO A 310 -4.89 -7.62 -7.99
C PRO A 310 -5.52 -6.61 -8.96
N GLU A 311 -6.40 -7.08 -9.85
CA GLU A 311 -7.13 -6.26 -10.82
C GLU A 311 -8.11 -5.30 -10.14
N ASP A 312 -8.88 -5.78 -9.14
CA ASP A 312 -9.78 -4.93 -8.34
C ASP A 312 -9.00 -3.81 -7.64
N PHE A 313 -7.81 -4.14 -7.10
CA PHE A 313 -6.97 -3.14 -6.45
C PHE A 313 -6.34 -2.18 -7.47
N ALA A 314 -5.93 -2.65 -8.65
CA ALA A 314 -5.44 -1.78 -9.72
C ALA A 314 -6.50 -0.77 -10.17
N GLU A 315 -7.75 -1.22 -10.34
CA GLU A 315 -8.86 -0.36 -10.70
C GLU A 315 -9.20 0.61 -9.56
N HIS A 316 -9.17 0.14 -8.31
CA HIS A 316 -9.34 1.02 -7.14
C HIS A 316 -8.29 2.13 -7.12
N LEU A 317 -7.01 1.78 -7.30
CA LEU A 317 -5.90 2.75 -7.32
C LEU A 317 -6.08 3.79 -8.43
N LYS A 318 -6.51 3.37 -9.62
CA LYS A 318 -6.79 4.27 -10.73
C LYS A 318 -7.94 5.23 -10.40
N ARG A 319 -9.08 4.72 -9.89
CA ARG A 319 -10.21 5.56 -9.48
C ARG A 319 -9.85 6.57 -8.39
N GLU A 320 -9.07 6.15 -7.40
CA GLU A 320 -8.63 7.05 -6.33
C GLU A 320 -7.65 8.11 -6.85
N THR A 321 -6.80 7.78 -7.83
CA THR A 321 -5.94 8.77 -8.50
C THR A 321 -6.77 9.81 -9.24
N GLU A 322 -7.72 9.38 -10.09
CA GLU A 322 -8.63 10.29 -10.82
C GLU A 322 -9.44 11.17 -9.87
N LYS A 323 -9.92 10.61 -8.76
CA LYS A 323 -10.67 11.35 -7.74
C LYS A 323 -9.80 12.41 -7.05
N VAL A 324 -8.56 12.07 -6.66
CA VAL A 324 -7.64 13.03 -6.04
C VAL A 324 -7.23 14.11 -7.03
N ASP A 325 -6.98 13.77 -8.31
CA ASP A 325 -6.70 14.72 -9.38
C ASP A 325 -7.84 15.78 -9.49
N GLN A 326 -9.08 15.31 -9.45
CA GLN A 326 -10.26 16.20 -9.50
C GLN A 326 -10.34 17.08 -8.24
N ILE A 327 -10.12 16.50 -7.04
CA ILE A 327 -10.16 17.26 -5.78
C ILE A 327 -9.09 18.35 -5.78
N VAL A 328 -7.83 17.99 -6.10
CA VAL A 328 -6.71 18.94 -6.12
C VAL A 328 -6.95 20.05 -7.12
N SER A 329 -7.41 19.72 -8.33
CA SER A 329 -7.65 20.68 -9.40
C SER A 329 -8.83 21.62 -9.08
N SER A 330 -9.96 21.06 -8.59
CA SER A 330 -11.18 21.85 -8.33
C SER A 330 -11.08 22.71 -7.07
N ALA A 331 -10.38 22.24 -6.04
CA ALA A 331 -10.19 22.96 -4.79
C ALA A 331 -8.97 23.90 -4.81
N GLY A 332 -8.14 23.87 -5.86
CA GLY A 332 -6.92 24.66 -5.96
C GLY A 332 -5.92 24.36 -4.82
N ILE A 333 -5.87 23.10 -4.37
CA ILE A 333 -5.07 22.70 -3.22
C ILE A 333 -3.59 22.87 -3.54
N LYS A 334 -2.90 23.62 -2.70
CA LYS A 334 -1.44 23.75 -2.71
C LYS A 334 -0.87 22.98 -1.52
N PHE A 335 -0.01 22.04 -1.80
CA PHE A 335 0.75 21.29 -0.79
C PHE A 335 2.07 22.05 -0.53
N GLU A 336 2.00 23.12 0.25
CA GLU A 336 3.18 23.91 0.65
C GLU A 336 3.76 23.43 1.99
#